data_1feb428e9b3b6f81276a02edae4c58ac
#
_entry.id   1feb428e9b3b6f81276a02edae4c58ac
#
_cell.length_a   1.000
_cell.length_b   1.000
_cell.length_c   1.000
_cell.angle_alpha   90.00
_cell.angle_beta   90.00
_cell.angle_gamma   90.00
#
_symmetry.space_group_name_H-M   'P 1'
#
loop_
_entity.id
_entity.type
_entity.pdbx_description
1 polymer ?
#
loop_
_entity_poly.entity_id
_entity_poly.type
_entity_poly.pdbx_seq_one_letter_code
_entity_poly.pdbx_strand_id
1 'polypeptide(L)'
;VKKAMQDSKLNDSYDPLYDDQKNIKIIQEAMFSSTNELRGTSYRSRIDDPKYQFAGKTGTAQVKAISKRERELDLKTFQIPYEERDHALYVAFGPYKNPRYAVSIIVEHGGSGSSAAAPIATELFKLIVDRHEYRKKLPDYKEFNI
;
A
#
# COMPACT_ATOMS: atom_id res chain seq x y z
N VAL A 1 18.78 9.97 -9.31
CA VAL A 1 17.40 9.89 -9.81
C VAL A 1 17.33 10.36 -11.26
N LYS A 2 17.78 11.58 -11.63
CA LYS A 2 17.77 12.05 -13.04
C LYS A 2 18.55 11.13 -14.01
N LYS A 3 19.72 10.59 -13.61
CA LYS A 3 20.54 9.72 -14.45
C LYS A 3 19.86 8.36 -14.70
N ALA A 4 19.20 7.78 -13.68
CA ALA A 4 18.45 6.54 -13.84
C ALA A 4 17.22 6.69 -14.75
N MET A 5 16.66 7.89 -14.86
CA MET A 5 15.55 8.18 -15.78
C MET A 5 16.01 8.45 -17.22
N GLN A 6 17.29 8.83 -17.46
CA GLN A 6 17.83 9.07 -18.79
C GLN A 6 18.38 7.81 -19.46
N ASP A 7 18.81 6.81 -18.67
CA ASP A 7 19.37 5.55 -19.20
C ASP A 7 18.31 4.48 -19.47
N SER A 8 17.06 4.71 -19.09
CA SER A 8 15.94 3.83 -19.41
C SER A 8 15.45 4.11 -20.84
N LYS A 9 16.14 3.61 -21.85
CA LYS A 9 15.46 3.02 -22.99
C LYS A 9 14.73 1.80 -22.40
N LEU A 10 13.54 2.06 -21.87
CA LEU A 10 12.62 1.03 -21.42
C LEU A 10 12.38 0.12 -22.64
N ASN A 11 12.97 -1.05 -22.63
CA ASN A 11 12.51 -2.13 -23.48
C ASN A 11 11.06 -2.39 -23.04
N ASP A 12 10.13 -2.20 -23.95
CA ASP A 12 8.68 -2.38 -23.71
C ASP A 12 8.28 -3.84 -23.41
N SER A 13 9.25 -4.74 -23.28
CA SER A 13 9.02 -6.14 -22.91
C SER A 13 9.80 -6.49 -21.65
N TYR A 14 9.16 -6.42 -20.51
CA TYR A 14 9.66 -7.08 -19.31
C TYR A 14 9.21 -8.55 -19.32
N ASP A 15 10.16 -9.45 -19.09
CA ASP A 15 9.78 -10.82 -18.77
C ASP A 15 8.88 -10.82 -17.54
N PRO A 16 7.74 -11.53 -17.59
CA PRO A 16 6.85 -11.59 -16.43
C PRO A 16 7.62 -12.14 -15.22
N LEU A 17 7.54 -11.44 -14.09
CA LEU A 17 8.17 -11.84 -12.83
C LEU A 17 7.47 -13.07 -12.18
N TYR A 18 6.51 -13.66 -12.87
CA TYR A 18 5.69 -14.76 -12.38
C TYR A 18 5.24 -15.65 -13.54
N ASP A 19 5.19 -16.94 -13.29
CA ASP A 19 4.84 -17.96 -14.30
C ASP A 19 3.33 -18.12 -14.51
N ASP A 20 2.51 -17.80 -13.49
CA ASP A 20 1.06 -18.00 -13.54
C ASP A 20 0.28 -16.73 -13.13
N GLN A 21 -0.40 -16.15 -14.11
CA GLN A 21 -1.27 -14.99 -13.91
C GLN A 21 -2.47 -15.28 -12.97
N LYS A 22 -2.87 -16.53 -12.81
CA LYS A 22 -3.97 -16.89 -11.88
C LYS A 22 -3.57 -16.61 -10.45
N ASN A 23 -2.31 -16.88 -10.07
CA ASN A 23 -1.80 -16.62 -8.74
C ASN A 23 -1.79 -15.10 -8.43
N ILE A 24 -1.46 -14.28 -9.42
CA ILE A 24 -1.51 -12.82 -9.27
C ILE A 24 -2.93 -12.32 -9.03
N LYS A 25 -3.91 -12.85 -9.77
CA LYS A 25 -5.32 -12.49 -9.55
C LYS A 25 -5.80 -12.84 -8.14
N ILE A 26 -5.45 -14.03 -7.65
CA ILE A 26 -5.78 -14.44 -6.27
C ILE A 26 -5.19 -13.47 -5.25
N ILE A 27 -3.93 -13.07 -5.43
CA ILE A 27 -3.29 -12.09 -4.54
C ILE A 27 -3.98 -10.74 -4.62
N GLN A 28 -4.30 -10.24 -5.82
CA GLN A 28 -5.00 -8.98 -6.01
C GLN A 28 -6.38 -8.99 -5.35
N GLU A 29 -7.14 -10.06 -5.51
CA GLU A 29 -8.45 -10.25 -4.86
C GLU A 29 -8.31 -10.32 -3.34
N ALA A 30 -7.32 -11.04 -2.82
CA ALA A 30 -7.05 -11.11 -1.39
C ALA A 30 -6.66 -9.73 -0.80
N MET A 31 -5.87 -8.95 -1.52
CA MET A 31 -5.53 -7.58 -1.12
C MET A 31 -6.75 -6.66 -1.19
N PHE A 32 -7.63 -6.84 -2.18
CA PHE A 32 -8.89 -6.12 -2.27
C PHE A 32 -9.80 -6.44 -1.09
N SER A 33 -10.00 -7.71 -0.78
CA SER A 33 -10.80 -8.17 0.37
C SER A 33 -10.24 -7.64 1.69
N SER A 34 -8.91 -7.64 1.85
CA SER A 34 -8.25 -7.08 3.05
C SER A 34 -8.59 -5.60 3.30
N THR A 35 -8.85 -4.82 2.23
CA THR A 35 -9.13 -3.39 2.35
C THR A 35 -10.62 -3.07 2.25
N ASN A 36 -11.40 -3.79 1.45
CA ASN A 36 -12.74 -3.37 1.06
C ASN A 36 -13.86 -4.24 1.67
N GLU A 37 -13.54 -5.41 2.23
CA GLU A 37 -14.54 -6.26 2.86
C GLU A 37 -14.59 -6.06 4.38
N LEU A 38 -15.76 -6.27 4.97
CA LEU A 38 -16.06 -5.97 6.39
C LEU A 38 -15.08 -6.63 7.39
N ARG A 39 -14.57 -7.82 7.05
CA ARG A 39 -13.60 -8.55 7.89
C ARG A 39 -12.13 -8.25 7.53
N GLY A 40 -11.90 -7.37 6.57
CA GLY A 40 -10.56 -6.99 6.13
C GLY A 40 -9.80 -6.21 7.21
N THR A 41 -8.51 -6.49 7.34
CA THR A 41 -7.66 -5.87 8.38
C THR A 41 -7.53 -4.35 8.21
N SER A 42 -7.67 -3.83 6.99
CA SER A 42 -7.63 -2.40 6.68
C SER A 42 -8.98 -1.82 6.22
N TYR A 43 -10.09 -2.49 6.52
CA TYR A 43 -11.44 -2.09 6.11
C TYR A 43 -11.78 -0.63 6.46
N ARG A 44 -11.32 -0.14 7.60
CA ARG A 44 -11.57 1.25 8.04
C ARG A 44 -10.90 2.30 7.14
N SER A 45 -9.90 1.90 6.36
CA SER A 45 -9.16 2.76 5.44
C SER A 45 -9.65 2.66 3.99
N ARG A 46 -10.74 1.93 3.73
CA ARG A 46 -11.31 1.81 2.40
C ARG A 46 -11.84 3.14 1.86
N ILE A 47 -11.91 3.23 0.57
CA ILE A 47 -12.59 4.32 -0.14
C ILE A 47 -13.77 3.70 -0.90
N ASP A 48 -14.97 4.16 -0.61
CA ASP A 48 -16.19 3.61 -1.22
C ASP A 48 -16.37 4.07 -2.67
N ASP A 49 -15.81 5.22 -3.05
CA ASP A 49 -15.84 5.71 -4.43
C ASP A 49 -14.94 4.86 -5.33
N PRO A 50 -15.50 4.16 -6.36
CA PRO A 50 -14.75 3.30 -7.27
C PRO A 50 -13.58 4.00 -7.99
N LYS A 51 -13.62 5.32 -8.13
CA LYS A 51 -12.55 6.11 -8.74
C LYS A 51 -11.25 6.02 -7.96
N TYR A 52 -11.35 5.97 -6.63
CA TYR A 52 -10.20 5.97 -5.73
C TYR A 52 -9.97 4.63 -5.04
N GLN A 53 -10.85 3.66 -5.29
CA GLN A 53 -10.80 2.36 -4.64
C GLN A 53 -9.47 1.66 -4.90
N PHE A 54 -8.83 1.20 -3.86
CA PHE A 54 -7.53 0.56 -3.90
C PHE A 54 -7.54 -0.79 -3.16
N ALA A 55 -6.53 -1.59 -3.40
CA ALA A 55 -6.29 -2.85 -2.72
C ALA A 55 -4.96 -2.79 -1.98
N GLY A 56 -4.91 -3.35 -0.77
CA GLY A 56 -3.70 -3.26 0.04
C GLY A 56 -3.59 -4.34 1.09
N LYS A 57 -2.42 -4.40 1.73
CA LYS A 57 -2.11 -5.36 2.79
C LYS A 57 -1.29 -4.70 3.88
N THR A 58 -1.75 -4.87 5.11
CA THR A 58 -1.03 -4.46 6.31
C THR A 58 0.18 -5.36 6.58
N GLY A 59 1.22 -4.79 7.14
CA GLY A 59 2.35 -5.49 7.70
C GLY A 59 2.75 -4.89 9.04
N THR A 60 3.48 -5.67 9.83
CA THR A 60 4.08 -5.24 11.09
C THR A 60 5.48 -5.83 11.18
N ALA A 61 6.48 -4.98 11.34
CA ALA A 61 7.85 -5.41 11.53
C ALA A 61 8.23 -5.26 13.00
N GLN A 62 8.55 -6.37 13.65
CA GLN A 62 8.94 -6.37 15.05
C GLN A 62 10.29 -5.69 15.26
N VAL A 63 10.33 -4.77 16.23
CA VAL A 63 11.55 -4.07 16.64
C VAL A 63 12.33 -4.89 17.67
N LYS A 64 11.62 -5.59 18.56
CA LYS A 64 12.23 -6.44 19.58
C LYS A 64 11.54 -7.79 19.72
N ALA A 65 12.23 -8.76 20.30
CA ALA A 65 11.62 -10.02 20.68
C ALA A 65 10.62 -9.78 21.84
N ILE A 66 9.38 -10.21 21.64
CA ILE A 66 8.31 -10.10 22.66
C ILE A 66 8.47 -11.28 23.62
N SER A 67 8.66 -10.99 24.90
CA SER A 67 8.75 -12.02 25.94
C SER A 67 7.38 -12.70 26.16
N LYS A 68 7.40 -13.90 26.76
CA LYS A 68 6.18 -14.63 27.09
C LYS A 68 5.25 -13.80 27.99
N ARG A 69 5.81 -13.09 28.98
CA ARG A 69 5.08 -12.23 29.92
C ARG A 69 4.42 -11.04 29.20
N GLU A 70 5.12 -10.43 28.24
CA GLU A 70 4.55 -9.31 27.47
C GLU A 70 3.37 -9.75 26.58
N ARG A 71 3.43 -10.97 26.02
CA ARG A 71 2.30 -11.57 25.29
C ARG A 71 1.08 -11.81 26.17
N GLU A 72 1.29 -12.25 27.41
CA GLU A 72 0.21 -12.49 28.36
C GLU A 72 -0.46 -11.19 28.81
N LEU A 73 0.28 -10.08 28.84
CA LEU A 73 -0.24 -8.75 29.21
C LEU A 73 -1.07 -8.08 28.11
N ASP A 74 -1.01 -8.56 26.87
CA ASP A 74 -1.72 -7.98 25.70
C ASP A 74 -1.66 -6.44 25.65
N LEU A 75 -0.47 -5.88 25.80
CA LEU A 75 -0.26 -4.44 25.88
C LEU A 75 -0.73 -3.74 24.59
N LYS A 76 -1.46 -2.64 24.75
CA LYS A 76 -1.84 -1.78 23.64
C LYS A 76 -0.66 -0.90 23.22
N THR A 77 -0.61 -0.51 21.95
CA THR A 77 0.49 0.28 21.37
C THR A 77 0.88 1.49 22.23
N PHE A 78 -0.08 2.20 22.83
CA PHE A 78 0.22 3.38 23.64
C PHE A 78 0.83 3.05 25.01
N GLN A 79 0.75 1.79 25.45
CA GLN A 79 1.35 1.30 26.70
C GLN A 79 2.80 0.84 26.51
N ILE A 80 3.23 0.69 25.24
CA ILE A 80 4.59 0.29 24.88
C ILE A 80 5.42 1.56 24.70
N PRO A 81 6.65 1.63 25.27
CA PRO A 81 7.56 2.74 25.00
C PRO A 81 7.74 2.95 23.49
N TYR A 82 7.84 4.20 23.05
CA TYR A 82 7.85 4.53 21.61
C TYR A 82 8.89 3.74 20.83
N GLU A 83 10.11 3.67 21.33
CA GLU A 83 11.26 3.02 20.67
C GLU A 83 11.15 1.49 20.60
N GLU A 84 10.24 0.90 21.38
CA GLU A 84 10.00 -0.54 21.41
C GLU A 84 8.77 -0.96 20.58
N ARG A 85 8.01 0.01 20.07
CA ARG A 85 6.85 -0.27 19.22
C ARG A 85 7.30 -0.82 17.89
N ASP A 86 6.55 -1.76 17.36
CA ASP A 86 6.77 -2.31 16.04
C ASP A 86 6.60 -1.25 14.96
N HIS A 87 7.28 -1.43 13.83
CA HIS A 87 7.06 -0.59 12.66
C HIS A 87 5.77 -1.00 11.95
N ALA A 88 4.93 -0.04 11.64
CA ALA A 88 3.70 -0.24 10.89
C ALA A 88 3.97 -0.15 9.40
N LEU A 89 3.54 -1.17 8.64
CA LEU A 89 3.74 -1.22 7.20
C LEU A 89 2.40 -1.36 6.47
N TYR A 90 2.34 -0.79 5.29
CA TYR A 90 1.25 -0.98 4.36
C TYR A 90 1.75 -0.95 2.92
N VAL A 91 1.34 -1.91 2.13
CA VAL A 91 1.56 -1.91 0.68
C VAL A 91 0.21 -1.90 -0.01
N ALA A 92 0.07 -1.13 -1.08
CA ALA A 92 -1.19 -1.01 -1.79
C ALA A 92 -0.96 -0.70 -3.27
N PHE A 93 -1.95 -1.01 -4.08
CA PHE A 93 -2.03 -0.60 -5.47
C PHE A 93 -3.42 -0.06 -5.81
N GLY A 94 -3.47 0.81 -6.78
CA GLY A 94 -4.74 1.43 -7.19
C GLY A 94 -4.63 2.34 -8.42
N PRO A 95 -5.79 2.77 -8.97
CA PRO A 95 -7.15 2.31 -8.67
C PRO A 95 -7.33 0.82 -8.95
N TYR A 96 -8.16 0.10 -8.16
CA TYR A 96 -8.24 -1.36 -8.22
C TYR A 96 -8.61 -1.91 -9.62
N LYS A 97 -9.60 -1.31 -10.28
CA LYS A 97 -10.05 -1.77 -11.61
C LYS A 97 -9.05 -1.48 -12.74
N ASN A 98 -8.20 -0.46 -12.57
CA ASN A 98 -7.17 -0.10 -13.54
C ASN A 98 -5.92 0.36 -12.77
N PRO A 99 -5.12 -0.58 -12.25
CA PRO A 99 -3.97 -0.26 -11.42
C PRO A 99 -2.93 0.56 -12.18
N ARG A 100 -2.58 1.72 -11.63
CA ARG A 100 -1.57 2.63 -12.19
C ARG A 100 -0.48 3.00 -11.18
N TYR A 101 -0.76 2.80 -9.90
CA TYR A 101 0.12 3.20 -8.83
C TYR A 101 0.28 2.07 -7.82
N ALA A 102 1.48 1.91 -7.33
CA ALA A 102 1.79 1.11 -6.16
C ALA A 102 2.39 2.03 -5.09
N VAL A 103 2.02 1.79 -3.84
CA VAL A 103 2.47 2.56 -2.69
C VAL A 103 3.00 1.62 -1.63
N SER A 104 4.14 1.94 -1.06
CA SER A 104 4.67 1.31 0.14
C SER A 104 4.83 2.37 1.24
N ILE A 105 4.26 2.11 2.40
CA ILE A 105 4.24 3.03 3.53
C ILE A 105 4.86 2.34 4.72
N ILE A 106 5.81 2.99 5.33
CA ILE A 106 6.45 2.58 6.59
C ILE A 106 6.26 3.71 7.58
N VAL A 107 5.69 3.41 8.75
CA VAL A 107 5.62 4.31 9.88
C VAL A 107 6.45 3.71 11.00
N GLU A 108 7.63 4.26 11.21
CA GLU A 108 8.54 3.80 12.25
C GLU A 108 7.86 3.92 13.62
N HIS A 109 7.95 2.85 14.40
CA HIS A 109 7.33 2.75 15.73
C HIS A 109 5.82 3.04 15.76
N GLY A 110 5.14 2.88 14.61
CA GLY A 110 3.71 3.14 14.46
C GLY A 110 2.80 2.08 15.08
N GLY A 111 3.35 0.93 15.46
CA GLY A 111 2.65 -0.17 16.12
C GLY A 111 1.87 -1.05 15.15
N SER A 112 0.85 -0.55 14.51
CA SER A 112 -0.03 -1.36 13.67
C SER A 112 -0.23 -0.77 12.27
N GLY A 113 -0.04 -1.62 11.25
CA GLY A 113 -0.24 -1.23 9.85
C GLY A 113 -1.65 -0.74 9.55
N SER A 114 -2.67 -1.31 10.20
CA SER A 114 -4.07 -0.94 9.98
C SER A 114 -4.44 0.44 10.55
N SER A 115 -3.83 0.85 11.66
CA SER A 115 -4.15 2.10 12.34
C SER A 115 -3.19 3.25 12.00
N ALA A 116 -1.93 2.96 11.70
CA ALA A 116 -0.93 3.99 11.44
C ALA A 116 -0.60 4.15 9.95
N ALA A 117 -0.47 3.06 9.18
CA ALA A 117 -0.01 3.13 7.80
C ALA A 117 -1.17 3.13 6.77
N ALA A 118 -2.19 2.31 6.96
CA ALA A 118 -3.29 2.21 6.00
C ALA A 118 -4.09 3.52 5.81
N PRO A 119 -4.36 4.36 6.83
CA PRO A 119 -5.03 5.64 6.63
C PRO A 119 -4.24 6.60 5.73
N ILE A 120 -2.91 6.54 5.77
CA ILE A 120 -2.05 7.35 4.90
C ILE A 120 -2.25 6.97 3.43
N ALA A 121 -2.42 5.66 3.13
CA ALA A 121 -2.71 5.20 1.78
C ALA A 121 -4.03 5.78 1.26
N THR A 122 -5.06 5.88 2.11
CA THR A 122 -6.35 6.48 1.75
C THR A 122 -6.19 7.90 1.22
N GLU A 123 -5.46 8.74 1.94
CA GLU A 123 -5.23 10.12 1.53
C GLU A 123 -4.32 10.21 0.29
N LEU A 124 -3.29 9.38 0.23
CA LEU A 124 -2.40 9.33 -0.92
C LEU A 124 -3.12 8.94 -2.21
N PHE A 125 -3.99 7.92 -2.20
CA PHE A 125 -4.70 7.50 -3.40
C PHE A 125 -5.65 8.58 -3.91
N LYS A 126 -6.36 9.30 -3.05
CA LYS A 126 -7.17 10.45 -3.44
C LYS A 126 -6.33 11.50 -4.16
N LEU A 127 -5.22 11.92 -3.54
CA LEU A 127 -4.33 12.94 -4.09
C LEU A 127 -3.68 12.52 -5.41
N ILE A 128 -3.19 11.28 -5.50
CA ILE A 128 -2.50 10.76 -6.68
C ILE A 128 -3.46 10.67 -7.86
N VAL A 129 -4.66 10.13 -7.65
CA VAL A 129 -5.67 9.96 -8.71
C VAL A 129 -6.15 11.33 -9.22
N ASP A 130 -6.44 12.27 -8.33
CA ASP A 130 -6.85 13.62 -8.73
C ASP A 130 -5.74 14.38 -9.45
N ARG A 131 -4.51 14.26 -8.98
CA ARG A 131 -3.35 14.83 -9.65
C ARG A 131 -3.14 14.24 -11.05
N HIS A 132 -3.36 12.93 -11.22
CA HIS A 132 -3.27 12.27 -12.51
C HIS A 132 -4.32 12.81 -13.48
N GLU A 133 -5.58 12.90 -13.05
CA GLU A 133 -6.67 13.45 -13.86
C GLU A 133 -6.44 14.92 -14.22
N TYR A 134 -5.87 15.71 -13.32
CA TYR A 134 -5.46 17.08 -13.62
C TYR A 134 -4.37 17.12 -14.70
N ARG A 135 -3.33 16.28 -14.56
CA ARG A 135 -2.20 16.24 -15.51
C ARG A 135 -2.62 15.83 -16.91
N LYS A 136 -3.59 14.93 -17.07
CA LYS A 136 -4.13 14.55 -18.38
C LYS A 136 -4.72 15.73 -19.16
N LYS A 137 -5.14 16.78 -18.49
CA LYS A 137 -5.70 17.99 -19.12
C LYS A 137 -4.63 18.98 -19.58
N LEU A 138 -3.36 18.74 -19.26
CA LEU A 138 -2.27 19.63 -19.65
C LEU A 138 -1.81 19.33 -21.09
N PRO A 139 -1.48 20.36 -21.91
CA PRO A 139 -1.11 20.20 -23.31
C PRO A 139 0.10 19.28 -23.54
N ASP A 140 1.03 19.25 -22.58
CA ASP A 140 2.30 18.48 -22.66
C ASP A 140 2.20 17.11 -22.02
N TYR A 141 1.00 16.64 -21.67
CA TYR A 141 0.84 15.34 -21.03
C TYR A 141 1.15 14.20 -22.00
N LYS A 142 2.12 13.40 -21.65
CA LYS A 142 2.39 12.11 -22.30
C LYS A 142 2.01 11.00 -21.35
N GLU A 143 1.09 10.16 -21.74
CA GLU A 143 0.76 8.94 -21.00
C GLU A 143 1.89 7.95 -21.21
N PHE A 144 2.51 7.51 -20.11
CA PHE A 144 3.41 6.37 -20.19
C PHE A 144 2.53 5.12 -20.32
N ASN A 145 2.50 4.53 -21.49
CA ASN A 145 1.95 3.19 -21.66
C ASN A 145 2.93 2.22 -21.01
N ILE A 146 2.52 1.62 -19.89
CA ILE A 146 3.21 0.53 -19.21
C ILE A 146 2.61 -0.78 -19.69
#